data_5f088b1980bff9232618312cb76fbc47
#
_entry.id   5f088b1980bff9232618312cb76fbc47
#
_cell.length_a   1.000
_cell.length_b   1.000
_cell.length_c   1.000
_cell.angle_alpha   90.00
_cell.angle_beta   90.00
_cell.angle_gamma   90.00
#
_symmetry.space_group_name_H-M   'P 1'
#
loop_
_entity.id
_entity.type
_entity.pdbx_description
1 polymer ?
#
loop_
_entity_poly.entity_id
_entity_poly.type
_entity_poly.pdbx_seq_one_letter_code
_entity_poly.pdbx_strand_id
1 'polypeptide(L)'
;MKTLVLYDGRHGFTEKCLGLLAGEVHSELDLWPVRKRRGTPDWSVYQAVVVGGPVYFGRWAPPVVRFLSKHTSAVAERRLAAFVVSLSPRAAALKYFQQDVPPALNGKAGVIACFGGAITWKSLHWWEKLILRQIQGFETDVSNLDLTEIQNLAAWVSAARE
;
A
#
# COMPACT_ATOMS: atom_id res chain seq x y z
N MET A 1 19.04 1.37 -9.27
CA MET A 1 18.52 1.48 -7.90
C MET A 1 17.47 0.40 -7.69
N LYS A 2 17.51 -0.26 -6.55
CA LYS A 2 16.53 -1.30 -6.20
C LYS A 2 15.57 -0.79 -5.13
N THR A 3 14.28 -0.97 -5.39
CA THR A 3 13.21 -0.52 -4.49
C THR A 3 12.49 -1.72 -3.91
N LEU A 4 12.33 -1.76 -2.60
CA LEU A 4 11.54 -2.75 -1.89
C LEU A 4 10.10 -2.26 -1.78
N VAL A 5 9.13 -3.09 -2.13
CA VAL A 5 7.70 -2.81 -1.96
C VAL A 5 7.13 -3.74 -0.89
N LEU A 6 6.94 -3.22 0.31
CA LEU A 6 6.31 -3.92 1.44
C LEU A 6 4.80 -3.74 1.37
N TYR A 7 4.05 -4.80 1.18
CA TYR A 7 2.62 -4.67 0.99
C TYR A 7 1.79 -5.79 1.60
N ASP A 8 0.53 -5.49 1.80
CA ASP A 8 -0.53 -6.44 2.08
C ASP A 8 -1.64 -6.33 1.03
N GLY A 9 -2.25 -7.45 0.68
CA GLY A 9 -3.40 -7.51 -0.22
C GLY A 9 -4.25 -8.72 0.09
N ARG A 10 -5.59 -8.56 0.05
CA ARG A 10 -6.53 -9.63 0.42
C ARG A 10 -7.31 -10.20 -0.76
N HIS A 11 -7.69 -9.36 -1.72
CA HIS A 11 -8.64 -9.69 -2.78
C HIS A 11 -8.10 -9.44 -4.20
N GLY A 12 -6.78 -9.34 -4.35
CA GLY A 12 -6.11 -9.22 -5.64
C GLY A 12 -6.02 -7.82 -6.23
N PHE A 13 -6.76 -6.83 -5.71
CA PHE A 13 -6.71 -5.47 -6.24
C PHE A 13 -5.36 -4.78 -5.99
N THR A 14 -4.78 -4.96 -4.81
CA THR A 14 -3.45 -4.42 -4.50
C THR A 14 -2.39 -4.98 -5.44
N GLU A 15 -2.40 -6.28 -5.67
CA GLU A 15 -1.48 -6.95 -6.60
C GLU A 15 -1.67 -6.46 -8.04
N LYS A 16 -2.91 -6.19 -8.46
CA LYS A 16 -3.21 -5.57 -9.76
C LYS A 16 -2.59 -4.18 -9.88
N CYS A 17 -2.75 -3.34 -8.86
CA CYS A 17 -2.14 -2.01 -8.82
C CYS A 17 -0.61 -2.07 -8.88
N LEU A 18 -0.01 -3.01 -8.14
CA LEU A 18 1.45 -3.20 -8.14
C LEU A 18 1.96 -3.73 -9.47
N GLY A 19 1.19 -4.56 -10.18
CA GLY A 19 1.50 -4.97 -11.54
C GLY A 19 1.52 -3.80 -12.51
N LEU A 20 0.55 -2.89 -12.41
CA LEU A 20 0.52 -1.65 -13.21
C LEU A 20 1.71 -0.74 -12.83
N LEU A 21 2.00 -0.57 -11.54
CA LEU A 21 3.16 0.19 -11.09
C LEU A 21 4.46 -0.37 -11.67
N ALA A 22 4.64 -1.67 -11.62
CA ALA A 22 5.84 -2.33 -12.17
C ALA A 22 5.99 -2.10 -13.68
N GLY A 23 4.89 -2.00 -14.42
CA GLY A 23 4.91 -1.67 -15.84
C GLY A 23 5.34 -0.22 -16.15
N GLU A 24 5.14 0.70 -15.22
CA GLU A 24 5.49 2.12 -15.37
C GLU A 24 6.90 2.45 -14.86
N VAL A 25 7.51 1.59 -14.04
CA VAL A 25 8.81 1.82 -13.41
C VAL A 25 9.93 1.17 -14.21
N HIS A 26 10.99 1.93 -14.50
CA HIS A 26 12.18 1.46 -15.23
C HIS A 26 13.30 0.95 -14.32
N SER A 27 13.08 0.92 -13.01
CA SER A 27 14.03 0.41 -12.01
C SER A 27 13.55 -0.93 -11.43
N GLU A 28 14.44 -1.63 -10.76
CA GLU A 28 14.14 -2.92 -10.18
C GLU A 28 13.22 -2.78 -8.96
N LEU A 29 12.05 -3.45 -9.00
CA LEU A 29 11.13 -3.56 -7.88
C LEU A 29 11.17 -4.98 -7.32
N ASP A 30 11.35 -5.09 -6.01
CA ASP A 30 11.20 -6.35 -5.27
C ASP A 30 9.92 -6.30 -4.44
N LEU A 31 8.95 -7.11 -4.81
CA LEU A 31 7.66 -7.17 -4.14
C LEU A 31 7.72 -8.09 -2.92
N TRP A 32 7.43 -7.56 -1.75
CA TRP A 32 7.46 -8.27 -0.49
C TRP A 32 6.09 -8.30 0.18
N PRO A 33 5.27 -9.34 -0.09
CA PRO A 33 4.00 -9.52 0.59
C PRO A 33 4.23 -9.93 2.04
N VAL A 34 4.01 -9.02 2.99
CA VAL A 34 4.38 -9.20 4.40
C VAL A 34 3.68 -10.37 5.10
N ARG A 35 2.53 -10.80 4.60
CA ARG A 35 1.82 -11.97 5.14
C ARG A 35 2.40 -13.29 4.66
N LYS A 36 2.95 -13.31 3.45
CA LYS A 36 3.37 -14.55 2.76
C LYS A 36 4.86 -14.79 2.89
N ARG A 37 5.65 -13.74 2.91
CA ARG A 37 7.11 -13.82 3.06
C ARG A 37 7.50 -13.82 4.52
N ARG A 38 8.31 -14.78 4.90
CA ARG A 38 8.88 -14.87 6.24
C ARG A 38 10.28 -14.28 6.26
N GLY A 39 10.71 -13.85 7.43
CA GLY A 39 12.05 -13.31 7.65
C GLY A 39 12.12 -11.80 7.41
N THR A 40 13.34 -11.33 7.23
CA THR A 40 13.68 -9.91 7.09
C THR A 40 14.35 -9.70 5.73
N PRO A 41 14.00 -8.63 4.99
CA PRO A 41 14.72 -8.27 3.78
C PRO A 41 16.20 -7.99 4.08
N ASP A 42 17.06 -8.25 3.12
CA ASP A 42 18.40 -7.71 3.15
C ASP A 42 18.35 -6.21 2.84
N TRP A 43 18.28 -5.41 3.88
CA TRP A 43 18.14 -3.96 3.76
C TRP A 43 19.27 -3.30 2.98
N SER A 44 20.47 -3.90 2.96
CA SER A 44 21.68 -3.31 2.35
C SER A 44 21.54 -3.11 0.84
N VAL A 45 20.67 -3.88 0.18
CA VAL A 45 20.50 -3.83 -1.29
C VAL A 45 19.44 -2.82 -1.75
N TYR A 46 18.66 -2.24 -0.83
CA TYR A 46 17.55 -1.33 -1.17
C TYR A 46 17.89 0.12 -0.82
N GLN A 47 17.68 1.02 -1.77
CA GLN A 47 17.84 2.46 -1.61
C GLN A 47 16.52 3.17 -1.32
N ALA A 48 15.40 2.56 -1.70
CA ALA A 48 14.08 3.07 -1.45
C ALA A 48 13.14 1.97 -0.97
N VAL A 49 12.14 2.38 -0.20
CA VAL A 49 11.07 1.51 0.30
C VAL A 49 9.73 2.15 -0.04
N VAL A 50 8.85 1.36 -0.62
CA VAL A 50 7.44 1.70 -0.79
C VAL A 50 6.64 0.81 0.14
N VAL A 51 5.76 1.40 0.92
CA VAL A 51 4.92 0.66 1.87
C VAL A 51 3.45 0.86 1.57
N GLY A 52 2.65 -0.18 1.62
CA GLY A 52 1.25 0.02 1.35
C GLY A 52 0.34 -1.18 1.47
N GLY A 53 -0.92 -0.90 1.32
CA GLY A 53 -1.98 -1.89 1.38
C GLY A 53 -3.35 -1.29 1.59
N PRO A 54 -4.36 -2.15 1.75
CA PRO A 54 -5.74 -1.72 1.87
C PRO A 54 -6.07 -1.19 3.26
N VAL A 55 -6.99 -0.24 3.29
CA VAL A 55 -7.74 0.10 4.51
C VAL A 55 -8.81 -0.98 4.71
N TYR A 56 -8.81 -1.54 5.89
CA TYR A 56 -9.73 -2.60 6.27
C TYR A 56 -10.32 -2.29 7.66
N PHE A 57 -11.64 -2.09 7.70
CA PHE A 57 -12.35 -1.66 8.91
C PHE A 57 -11.71 -0.45 9.60
N GLY A 58 -11.42 0.60 8.83
CA GLY A 58 -10.86 1.85 9.36
C GLY A 58 -9.39 1.78 9.76
N ARG A 59 -8.68 0.68 9.44
CA ARG A 59 -7.26 0.50 9.73
C ARG A 59 -6.47 0.31 8.44
N TRP A 60 -5.39 1.09 8.29
CA TRP A 60 -4.51 0.95 7.14
C TRP A 60 -3.55 -0.21 7.31
N ALA A 61 -3.66 -1.19 6.41
CA ALA A 61 -2.73 -2.32 6.23
C ALA A 61 -2.10 -2.84 7.55
N PRO A 62 -2.87 -3.37 8.52
CA PRO A 62 -2.34 -3.77 9.82
C PRO A 62 -1.13 -4.70 9.76
N PRO A 63 -1.02 -5.67 8.85
CA PRO A 63 0.18 -6.50 8.72
C PRO A 63 1.42 -5.70 8.33
N VAL A 64 1.27 -4.68 7.47
CA VAL A 64 2.38 -3.79 7.08
C VAL A 64 2.79 -2.93 8.26
N VAL A 65 1.82 -2.37 9.00
CA VAL A 65 2.10 -1.56 10.20
C VAL A 65 2.89 -2.38 11.23
N ARG A 66 2.50 -3.61 11.48
CA ARG A 66 3.25 -4.50 12.40
C ARG A 66 4.68 -4.76 11.93
N PHE A 67 4.86 -4.98 10.63
CA PHE A 67 6.18 -5.16 10.05
C PHE A 67 7.05 -3.90 10.18
N LEU A 68 6.49 -2.74 9.86
CA LEU A 68 7.16 -1.44 9.98
C LEU A 68 7.57 -1.14 11.42
N SER A 69 6.73 -1.48 12.41
CA SER A 69 7.03 -1.27 13.83
C SER A 69 8.26 -2.04 14.29
N LYS A 70 8.53 -3.19 13.68
CA LYS A 70 9.72 -4.00 13.96
C LYS A 70 10.97 -3.54 13.21
N HIS A 71 10.81 -2.79 12.12
CA HIS A 71 11.89 -2.42 11.22
C HIS A 71 11.99 -0.91 10.97
N THR A 72 11.49 -0.12 11.90
CA THR A 72 11.36 1.34 11.76
C THR A 72 12.69 2.02 11.38
N SER A 73 13.79 1.67 12.05
CA SER A 73 15.11 2.27 11.78
C SER A 73 15.58 1.97 10.36
N ALA A 74 15.49 0.72 9.94
CA ALA A 74 15.90 0.30 8.61
C ALA A 74 15.10 1.01 7.49
N VAL A 75 13.80 1.21 7.72
CA VAL A 75 12.95 1.96 6.78
C VAL A 75 13.27 3.45 6.81
N ALA A 76 13.46 4.02 8.00
CA ALA A 76 13.72 5.45 8.19
C ALA A 76 15.03 5.96 7.54
N GLU A 77 16.00 5.08 7.35
CA GLU A 77 17.28 5.37 6.69
C GLU A 77 17.18 5.42 5.17
N ARG A 78 16.03 5.07 4.59
CA ARG A 78 15.82 4.97 3.16
C ARG A 78 14.81 5.98 2.66
N ARG A 79 14.85 6.25 1.37
CA ARG A 79 13.78 7.03 0.74
C ARG A 79 12.47 6.24 0.93
N LEU A 80 11.45 6.90 1.44
CA LEU A 80 10.17 6.28 1.76
C LEU A 80 9.05 6.88 0.92
N ALA A 81 8.22 6.03 0.34
CA ALA A 81 6.91 6.38 -0.19
C ALA A 81 5.86 5.40 0.33
N ALA A 82 4.61 5.78 0.20
CA ALA A 82 3.50 4.94 0.63
C ALA A 82 2.38 4.93 -0.40
N PHE A 83 1.54 3.90 -0.31
CA PHE A 83 0.26 3.89 -1.01
C PHE A 83 -0.86 3.37 -0.12
N VAL A 84 -2.06 3.81 -0.42
CA VAL A 84 -3.28 3.41 0.26
C VAL A 84 -4.27 2.87 -0.76
N VAL A 85 -4.83 1.70 -0.51
CA VAL A 85 -5.92 1.13 -1.28
C VAL A 85 -7.21 1.30 -0.49
N SER A 86 -8.11 2.13 -0.98
CA SER A 86 -9.38 2.44 -0.32
C SER A 86 -10.37 3.01 -1.31
N LEU A 87 -11.66 2.69 -1.15
CA LEU A 87 -12.75 3.34 -1.85
C LEU A 87 -13.13 4.70 -1.24
N SER A 88 -12.59 5.03 -0.08
CA SER A 88 -12.80 6.32 0.56
C SER A 88 -12.18 7.47 -0.26
N PRO A 89 -12.69 8.69 -0.14
CA PRO A 89 -12.04 9.87 -0.73
C PRO A 89 -10.59 10.01 -0.28
N ARG A 90 -9.76 10.62 -1.13
CA ARG A 90 -8.32 10.77 -0.89
C ARG A 90 -7.99 11.33 0.51
N ALA A 91 -8.71 12.35 0.97
CA ALA A 91 -8.48 12.96 2.27
C ALA A 91 -8.67 11.95 3.42
N ALA A 92 -9.68 11.09 3.35
CA ALA A 92 -9.92 10.04 4.33
C ALA A 92 -8.85 8.93 4.24
N ALA A 93 -8.47 8.54 3.03
CA ALA A 93 -7.41 7.55 2.81
C ALA A 93 -6.07 8.00 3.42
N LEU A 94 -5.68 9.26 3.20
CA LEU A 94 -4.48 9.84 3.82
C LEU A 94 -4.56 9.84 5.35
N LYS A 95 -5.73 10.11 5.90
CA LYS A 95 -5.95 10.12 7.35
C LYS A 95 -5.74 8.75 7.98
N TYR A 96 -6.22 7.69 7.33
CA TYR A 96 -5.98 6.31 7.79
C TYR A 96 -4.48 5.97 7.81
N PHE A 97 -3.75 6.35 6.78
CA PHE A 97 -2.30 6.17 6.74
C PHE A 97 -1.60 6.92 7.88
N GLN A 98 -1.91 8.21 8.07
CA GLN A 98 -1.29 9.06 9.07
C GLN A 98 -1.57 8.58 10.51
N GLN A 99 -2.74 8.01 10.75
CA GLN A 99 -3.11 7.46 12.06
C GLN A 99 -2.37 6.18 12.41
N ASP A 100 -2.13 5.32 11.43
CA ASP A 100 -1.66 3.97 11.66
C ASP A 100 -0.16 3.78 11.37
N VAL A 101 0.46 4.62 10.55
CA VAL A 101 1.90 4.56 10.31
C VAL A 101 2.68 4.75 11.61
N PRO A 102 3.76 3.99 11.86
CA PRO A 102 4.58 4.20 13.04
C PRO A 102 5.01 5.66 13.18
N PRO A 103 4.91 6.28 14.38
CA PRO A 103 5.17 7.71 14.57
C PRO A 103 6.53 8.19 14.04
N ALA A 104 7.56 7.37 14.15
CA ALA A 104 8.89 7.68 13.66
C ALA A 104 8.98 7.77 12.12
N LEU A 105 8.02 7.22 11.39
CA LEU A 105 7.92 7.28 9.93
C LEU A 105 6.92 8.33 9.44
N ASN A 106 6.13 8.91 10.33
CA ASN A 106 5.16 9.93 9.98
C ASN A 106 5.86 11.18 9.44
N GLY A 107 5.39 11.69 8.30
CA GLY A 107 6.01 12.82 7.61
C GLY A 107 7.29 12.49 6.81
N LYS A 108 7.76 11.24 6.82
CA LYS A 108 8.95 10.82 6.04
C LYS A 108 8.64 10.36 4.62
N ALA A 109 7.40 10.01 4.33
CA ALA A 109 7.02 9.61 2.97
C ALA A 109 7.06 10.80 2.01
N GLY A 110 7.89 10.71 0.96
CA GLY A 110 7.99 11.73 -0.07
C GLY A 110 6.74 11.81 -0.96
N VAL A 111 6.05 10.67 -1.13
CA VAL A 111 4.76 10.56 -1.83
C VAL A 111 3.88 9.59 -1.06
N ILE A 112 2.61 9.90 -0.98
CA ILE A 112 1.56 9.00 -0.52
C ILE A 112 0.51 8.93 -1.62
N ALA A 113 0.46 7.82 -2.34
CA ALA A 113 -0.45 7.60 -3.45
C ALA A 113 -1.74 6.91 -2.96
N CYS A 114 -2.88 7.35 -3.45
CA CYS A 114 -4.17 6.73 -3.18
C CYS A 114 -4.66 6.03 -4.44
N PHE A 115 -4.50 4.72 -4.51
CA PHE A 115 -4.77 3.94 -5.73
C PHE A 115 -6.26 3.74 -6.02
N GLY A 116 -7.14 4.17 -5.13
CA GLY A 116 -8.53 3.77 -5.14
C GLY A 116 -8.71 2.38 -4.53
N GLY A 117 -9.81 1.74 -4.83
CA GLY A 117 -10.12 0.43 -4.29
C GLY A 117 -11.07 -0.36 -5.16
N ALA A 118 -11.26 -1.63 -4.83
CA ALA A 118 -12.25 -2.48 -5.45
C ALA A 118 -12.86 -3.43 -4.43
N ILE A 119 -14.12 -3.74 -4.63
CA ILE A 119 -14.85 -4.79 -3.91
C ILE A 119 -15.34 -5.77 -4.95
N THR A 120 -14.87 -7.01 -4.86
CA THR A 120 -15.42 -8.14 -5.61
C THR A 120 -16.30 -8.93 -4.66
N TRP A 121 -17.62 -8.78 -4.80
CA TRP A 121 -18.60 -9.31 -3.86
C TRP A 121 -18.47 -10.82 -3.64
N LYS A 122 -18.18 -11.57 -4.69
CA LYS A 122 -18.01 -13.03 -4.64
C LYS A 122 -16.81 -13.50 -3.83
N SER A 123 -15.75 -12.69 -3.74
CA SER A 123 -14.54 -13.02 -2.99
C SER A 123 -14.61 -12.69 -1.50
N LEU A 124 -15.67 -12.02 -1.07
CA LEU A 124 -15.87 -11.64 0.33
C LEU A 124 -16.45 -12.80 1.14
N HIS A 125 -16.00 -12.93 2.39
CA HIS A 125 -16.65 -13.80 3.37
C HIS A 125 -18.04 -13.25 3.73
N TRP A 126 -18.96 -14.12 4.17
CA TRP A 126 -20.34 -13.75 4.49
C TRP A 126 -20.43 -12.63 5.56
N TRP A 127 -19.55 -12.64 6.55
CA TRP A 127 -19.52 -11.63 7.60
C TRP A 127 -18.99 -10.28 7.09
N GLU A 128 -18.03 -10.28 6.13
CA GLU A 128 -17.56 -9.07 5.45
C GLU A 128 -18.66 -8.42 4.63
N LYS A 129 -19.46 -9.22 3.92
CA LYS A 129 -20.64 -8.76 3.19
C LYS A 129 -21.67 -8.09 4.10
N LEU A 130 -21.89 -8.68 5.27
CA LEU A 130 -22.84 -8.15 6.25
C LEU A 130 -22.40 -6.78 6.76
N ILE A 131 -21.13 -6.64 7.09
CA ILE A 131 -20.54 -5.38 7.59
C ILE A 131 -20.55 -4.30 6.51
N LEU A 132 -20.17 -4.63 5.27
CA LEU A 132 -20.17 -3.68 4.17
C LEU A 132 -21.56 -3.17 3.83
N ARG A 133 -22.59 -4.01 3.91
CA ARG A 133 -23.99 -3.58 3.76
C ARG A 133 -24.41 -2.57 4.82
N GLN A 134 -24.04 -2.81 6.06
CA GLN A 134 -24.46 -1.96 7.19
C GLN A 134 -23.67 -0.67 7.30
N ILE A 135 -22.35 -0.69 7.04
CA ILE A 135 -21.45 0.46 7.27
C ILE A 135 -21.29 1.31 6.01
N GLN A 136 -21.14 0.70 4.85
CA GLN A 136 -20.80 1.39 3.60
C GLN A 136 -21.88 1.34 2.53
N GLY A 137 -22.93 0.56 2.74
CA GLY A 137 -24.06 0.44 1.80
C GLY A 137 -23.73 -0.25 0.46
N PHE A 138 -22.58 -0.93 0.35
CA PHE A 138 -22.20 -1.67 -0.84
C PHE A 138 -22.89 -3.06 -0.86
N GLU A 139 -23.50 -3.40 -1.98
CA GLU A 139 -24.16 -4.69 -2.20
C GLU A 139 -23.68 -5.42 -3.46
N THR A 140 -22.87 -4.77 -4.27
CA THR A 140 -22.37 -5.29 -5.56
C THR A 140 -20.88 -4.97 -5.74
N ASP A 141 -20.30 -5.49 -6.81
CA ASP A 141 -18.92 -5.19 -7.18
C ASP A 141 -18.73 -3.69 -7.45
N VAL A 142 -17.70 -3.11 -6.86
CA VAL A 142 -17.30 -1.72 -7.05
C VAL A 142 -15.81 -1.67 -7.35
N SER A 143 -15.43 -0.85 -8.32
CA SER A 143 -14.01 -0.62 -8.64
C SER A 143 -13.77 0.86 -8.96
N ASN A 144 -12.75 1.42 -8.34
CA ASN A 144 -12.30 2.80 -8.57
C ASN A 144 -10.77 2.85 -8.55
N LEU A 145 -10.17 2.55 -9.71
CA LEU A 145 -8.72 2.57 -9.90
C LEU A 145 -8.26 3.96 -10.33
N ASP A 146 -7.28 4.53 -9.63
CA ASP A 146 -6.66 5.81 -9.98
C ASP A 146 -5.28 5.60 -10.63
N LEU A 147 -5.26 5.60 -11.96
CA LEU A 147 -4.03 5.43 -12.74
C LEU A 147 -3.05 6.61 -12.56
N THR A 148 -3.55 7.82 -12.36
CA THR A 148 -2.72 9.01 -12.14
C THR A 148 -1.89 8.87 -10.86
N GLU A 149 -2.48 8.35 -9.80
CA GLU A 149 -1.79 8.09 -8.54
C GLU A 149 -0.71 7.00 -8.69
N ILE A 150 -0.97 5.97 -9.48
CA ILE A 150 0.04 4.94 -9.80
C ILE A 150 1.20 5.55 -10.57
N GLN A 151 0.93 6.39 -11.56
CA GLN A 151 1.94 7.09 -12.35
C GLN A 151 2.77 8.07 -11.50
N ASN A 152 2.15 8.79 -10.57
CA ASN A 152 2.84 9.66 -9.63
C ASN A 152 3.82 8.89 -8.75
N LEU A 153 3.41 7.74 -8.23
CA LEU A 153 4.30 6.87 -7.46
C LEU A 153 5.42 6.30 -8.32
N ALA A 154 5.12 5.88 -9.55
CA ALA A 154 6.12 5.39 -10.50
C ALA A 154 7.19 6.45 -10.83
N ALA A 155 6.76 7.70 -11.04
CA ALA A 155 7.66 8.83 -11.25
C ALA A 155 8.58 9.04 -10.06
N TRP A 156 8.04 9.00 -8.83
CA TRP A 156 8.84 9.12 -7.61
C TRP A 156 9.88 7.99 -7.47
N VAL A 157 9.47 6.76 -7.75
CA VAL A 157 10.39 5.60 -7.71
C VAL A 157 11.49 5.75 -8.75
N SER A 158 11.15 6.22 -9.96
CA SER A 158 12.09 6.37 -11.08
C SER A 158 13.04 7.57 -10.92
N ALA A 159 12.61 8.63 -10.24
CA ALA A 159 13.39 9.87 -10.05
C ALA A 159 14.63 9.69 -9.15
N ALA A 160 14.84 8.56 -8.56
CA ALA A 160 15.93 8.27 -7.63
C ALA A 160 17.24 7.85 -8.33
N ARG A 161 17.45 8.28 -9.56
CA ARG A 161 18.66 7.94 -10.35
C ARG A 161 19.84 8.90 -10.18
N GLU A 162 19.67 9.93 -9.35
CA GLU A 162 20.75 10.89 -9.08
C GLU A 162 21.38 10.68 -7.70
#